data_ffa483ccfb426b6959239ba01b5d3705
#
_entry.id   ffa483ccfb426b6959239ba01b5d3705
#
_cell.length_a   1.000
_cell.length_b   1.000
_cell.length_c   1.000
_cell.angle_alpha   90.00
_cell.angle_beta   90.00
_cell.angle_gamma   90.00
#
_symmetry.space_group_name_H-M   'P 1'
#
loop_
_entity.id
_entity.type
_entity.pdbx_description
1 polymer ?
#
loop_
_entity_poly.entity_id
_entity_poly.type
_entity_poly.pdbx_seq_one_letter_code
_entity_poly.pdbx_strand_id
1 'polypeptide(L)'
;DYMAHDEPKNGVARCSFCGKPETLVHKLIEGPGVFICDECINLCYDLIEQTSSPDIPHTVKQSDNKVLPKPEEIKAKLDEYVIGQDDAKKVLAVAVYNHYKRIMSQADLDVELQKSNILMLGPTGSGKTFLAQNLARLLNVPFAIADATTLTEAGYVGEDVENILLKLIQAADYDVEKAQYGIIYIDE
;
A
#
# COMPACT_ATOMS: atom_id res chain seq x y z
N ASP A 1 -46.47 5.64 1.84
CA ASP A 1 -46.71 4.19 1.96
C ASP A 1 -45.34 3.50 2.03
N TYR A 2 -44.89 3.30 3.28
CA TYR A 2 -43.68 2.56 3.60
C TYR A 2 -44.03 1.08 3.61
N MET A 3 -43.41 0.31 2.72
CA MET A 3 -43.59 -1.15 2.69
C MET A 3 -43.09 -1.78 3.97
N ALA A 4 -43.95 -2.52 4.63
CA ALA A 4 -43.73 -3.27 5.84
C ALA A 4 -42.65 -4.32 5.65
N HIS A 5 -41.65 -4.33 6.54
CA HIS A 5 -40.67 -5.39 6.65
C HIS A 5 -41.36 -6.66 7.18
N ASP A 6 -41.43 -7.68 6.36
CA ASP A 6 -41.84 -9.04 6.79
C ASP A 6 -40.70 -9.63 7.61
N GLU A 7 -40.88 -9.73 8.92
CA GLU A 7 -40.03 -10.53 9.79
C GLU A 7 -40.20 -12.03 9.46
N PRO A 8 -39.10 -12.79 9.33
CA PRO A 8 -39.20 -14.21 9.05
C PRO A 8 -39.71 -14.97 10.29
N LYS A 9 -40.98 -15.30 10.28
CA LYS A 9 -41.56 -16.25 11.23
C LYS A 9 -41.00 -17.64 10.97
N ASN A 10 -40.20 -18.18 11.89
CA ASN A 10 -39.80 -19.59 12.00
C ASN A 10 -39.25 -20.25 10.71
N GLY A 11 -38.19 -19.70 10.15
CA GLY A 11 -37.50 -20.31 9.00
C GLY A 11 -35.99 -20.22 9.15
N VAL A 12 -35.27 -21.27 8.79
CA VAL A 12 -33.80 -21.27 8.63
C VAL A 12 -33.42 -20.07 7.75
N ALA A 13 -32.50 -19.22 8.23
CA ALA A 13 -32.01 -18.06 7.48
C ALA A 13 -31.49 -18.52 6.09
N ARG A 14 -31.81 -17.75 5.04
CA ARG A 14 -31.46 -18.07 3.67
C ARG A 14 -30.73 -16.92 3.01
N CYS A 15 -29.78 -17.27 2.16
CA CYS A 15 -29.11 -16.28 1.34
C CYS A 15 -30.12 -15.58 0.41
N SER A 16 -30.18 -14.25 0.45
CA SER A 16 -31.09 -13.44 -0.37
C SER A 16 -30.71 -13.45 -1.87
N PHE A 17 -29.48 -13.88 -2.20
CA PHE A 17 -28.98 -13.93 -3.58
C PHE A 17 -29.25 -15.28 -4.25
N CYS A 18 -28.90 -16.39 -3.59
CA CYS A 18 -29.02 -17.72 -4.19
C CYS A 18 -30.10 -18.60 -3.54
N GLY A 19 -30.74 -18.15 -2.44
CA GLY A 19 -31.81 -18.88 -1.76
C GLY A 19 -31.35 -20.07 -0.90
N LYS A 20 -30.05 -20.40 -0.87
CA LYS A 20 -29.50 -21.51 -0.06
C LYS A 20 -29.73 -21.23 1.43
N PRO A 21 -30.19 -22.23 2.22
CA PRO A 21 -30.31 -22.08 3.66
C PRO A 21 -28.94 -22.08 4.34
N GLU A 22 -28.84 -21.51 5.52
CA GLU A 22 -27.62 -21.46 6.34
C GLU A 22 -26.95 -22.84 6.52
N THR A 23 -27.75 -23.90 6.55
CA THR A 23 -27.26 -25.28 6.71
C THR A 23 -26.48 -25.84 5.51
N LEU A 24 -26.57 -25.20 4.34
CA LEU A 24 -25.91 -25.59 3.08
C LEU A 24 -24.77 -24.65 2.65
N VAL A 25 -24.41 -23.68 3.48
CA VAL A 25 -23.33 -22.72 3.23
C VAL A 25 -22.36 -22.71 4.39
N HIS A 26 -21.10 -22.37 4.15
CA HIS A 26 -20.11 -22.33 5.22
C HIS A 26 -20.33 -21.13 6.14
N LYS A 27 -20.76 -20.01 5.59
CA LYS A 27 -21.00 -18.79 6.35
C LYS A 27 -22.14 -17.98 5.72
N LEU A 28 -23.03 -17.49 6.56
CA LEU A 28 -24.07 -16.55 6.17
C LEU A 28 -23.82 -15.23 6.90
N ILE A 29 -23.73 -14.15 6.15
CA ILE A 29 -23.52 -12.79 6.69
C ILE A 29 -24.86 -12.09 6.68
N GLU A 30 -25.22 -11.55 7.85
CA GLU A 30 -26.47 -10.82 8.06
C GLU A 30 -26.25 -9.33 7.82
N GLY A 31 -27.17 -8.72 7.06
CA GLY A 31 -27.29 -7.29 6.86
C GLY A 31 -28.70 -6.82 7.22
N PRO A 32 -29.00 -5.52 7.13
CA PRO A 32 -30.33 -4.98 7.43
C PRO A 32 -31.41 -5.58 6.52
N GLY A 33 -32.10 -6.64 6.99
CA GLY A 33 -33.16 -7.33 6.27
C GLY A 33 -32.72 -8.23 5.11
N VAL A 34 -31.43 -8.54 4.99
CA VAL A 34 -30.86 -9.40 3.92
C VAL A 34 -29.76 -10.29 4.48
N PHE A 35 -29.54 -11.42 3.80
CA PHE A 35 -28.47 -12.36 4.09
C PHE A 35 -27.69 -12.66 2.81
N ILE A 36 -26.36 -12.79 2.90
CA ILE A 36 -25.51 -13.20 1.80
C ILE A 36 -24.59 -14.33 2.23
N CYS A 37 -24.45 -15.39 1.43
CA CYS A 37 -23.54 -16.48 1.72
C CYS A 37 -22.15 -16.26 1.13
N ASP A 38 -21.17 -16.97 1.68
CA ASP A 38 -19.77 -16.97 1.25
C ASP A 38 -19.59 -17.31 -0.24
N GLU A 39 -20.36 -18.24 -0.79
CA GLU A 39 -20.32 -18.57 -2.21
C GLU A 39 -20.76 -17.39 -3.10
N CYS A 40 -21.83 -16.68 -2.72
CA CYS A 40 -22.29 -15.50 -3.47
C CYS A 40 -21.31 -14.33 -3.35
N ILE A 41 -20.64 -14.18 -2.22
CA ILE A 41 -19.58 -13.16 -2.06
C ILE A 41 -18.44 -13.45 -3.00
N ASN A 42 -17.96 -14.69 -3.06
CA ASN A 42 -16.88 -15.08 -3.95
C ASN A 42 -17.25 -14.87 -5.43
N LEU A 43 -18.48 -15.27 -5.81
CA LEU A 43 -18.98 -15.05 -7.17
C LEU A 43 -19.06 -13.56 -7.53
N CYS A 44 -19.54 -12.72 -6.63
CA CYS A 44 -19.58 -11.27 -6.84
C CYS A 44 -18.17 -10.68 -6.94
N TYR A 45 -17.24 -11.16 -6.13
CA TYR A 45 -15.85 -10.75 -6.17
C TYR A 45 -15.21 -11.07 -7.53
N ASP A 46 -15.35 -12.31 -8.00
CA ASP A 46 -14.83 -12.75 -9.31
C ASP A 46 -15.42 -11.92 -10.47
N LEU A 47 -16.71 -11.60 -10.41
CA LEU A 47 -17.37 -10.77 -11.41
C LEU A 47 -16.84 -9.33 -11.42
N ILE A 48 -16.58 -8.77 -10.25
CA ILE A 48 -16.00 -7.42 -10.12
C ILE A 48 -14.58 -7.41 -10.67
N GLU A 49 -13.76 -8.42 -10.38
CA GLU A 49 -12.40 -8.53 -10.94
C GLU A 49 -12.40 -8.66 -12.46
N GLN A 50 -13.33 -9.45 -13.04
CA GLN A 50 -13.43 -9.63 -14.49
C GLN A 50 -13.98 -8.39 -15.22
N THR A 51 -14.75 -7.55 -14.55
CA THR A 51 -15.38 -6.36 -15.15
C THR A 51 -14.64 -5.06 -14.84
N SER A 52 -13.49 -5.11 -14.18
CA SER A 52 -12.67 -3.93 -13.84
C SER A 52 -12.12 -3.26 -15.11
N SER A 53 -12.97 -2.50 -15.78
CA SER A 53 -12.56 -1.41 -16.67
C SER A 53 -12.05 -0.24 -15.81
N PRO A 54 -11.02 0.52 -16.25
CA PRO A 54 -10.25 1.42 -15.39
C PRO A 54 -10.94 2.70 -14.89
N ASP A 55 -12.26 2.84 -15.00
CA ASP A 55 -12.95 4.13 -14.87
C ASP A 55 -14.04 4.23 -13.78
N ILE A 56 -14.01 3.41 -12.74
CA ILE A 56 -14.91 3.62 -11.59
C ILE A 56 -14.09 3.73 -10.30
N PRO A 57 -14.11 4.89 -9.62
CA PRO A 57 -13.46 5.02 -8.33
C PRO A 57 -14.27 4.24 -7.28
N HIS A 58 -13.96 2.97 -7.11
CA HIS A 58 -14.49 2.20 -6.00
C HIS A 58 -13.76 2.59 -4.72
N THR A 59 -14.36 3.46 -3.93
CA THR A 59 -13.98 3.72 -2.54
C THR A 59 -14.40 2.52 -1.67
N VAL A 60 -13.92 1.34 -2.00
CA VAL A 60 -13.85 0.26 -1.04
C VAL A 60 -12.50 0.43 -0.37
N LYS A 61 -12.52 0.80 0.91
CA LYS A 61 -11.35 0.62 1.77
C LYS A 61 -11.00 -0.87 1.74
N GLN A 62 -10.25 -1.28 0.71
CA GLN A 62 -9.49 -2.50 0.79
C GLN A 62 -8.55 -2.29 1.96
N SER A 63 -8.81 -2.97 3.05
CA SER A 63 -7.73 -3.32 3.96
C SER A 63 -6.80 -4.20 3.13
N ASP A 64 -5.96 -3.54 2.33
CA ASP A 64 -4.82 -4.16 1.69
C ASP A 64 -3.99 -4.78 2.81
N ASN A 65 -4.21 -6.06 3.04
CA ASN A 65 -3.19 -6.90 3.62
C ASN A 65 -2.07 -6.96 2.55
N LYS A 66 -1.41 -5.82 2.32
CA LYS A 66 -0.16 -5.78 1.56
C LYS A 66 0.81 -6.61 2.36
N VAL A 67 0.89 -7.89 2.01
CA VAL A 67 1.94 -8.76 2.52
C VAL A 67 3.25 -8.13 2.06
N LEU A 68 3.93 -7.48 2.97
CA LEU A 68 5.23 -6.86 2.70
C LEU A 68 6.17 -7.96 2.21
N PRO A 69 6.72 -7.86 0.99
CA PRO A 69 7.61 -8.87 0.45
C PRO A 69 8.83 -9.04 1.36
N LYS A 70 9.29 -10.27 1.55
CA LYS A 70 10.46 -10.57 2.37
C LYS A 70 11.73 -9.95 1.75
N PRO A 71 12.78 -9.67 2.56
CA PRO A 71 14.03 -9.10 2.05
C PRO A 71 14.64 -9.87 0.87
N GLU A 72 14.54 -11.20 0.88
CA GLU A 72 15.01 -12.06 -0.21
C GLU A 72 14.23 -11.82 -1.51
N GLU A 73 12.91 -11.63 -1.43
CA GLU A 73 12.04 -11.35 -2.57
C GLU A 73 12.30 -9.93 -3.11
N ILE A 74 12.52 -8.96 -2.20
CA ILE A 74 12.90 -7.59 -2.58
C ILE A 74 14.22 -7.61 -3.33
N LYS A 75 15.24 -8.31 -2.80
CA LYS A 75 16.54 -8.44 -3.46
C LYS A 75 16.41 -9.14 -4.82
N ALA A 76 15.69 -10.26 -4.90
CA ALA A 76 15.51 -10.99 -6.16
C ALA A 76 14.88 -10.11 -7.25
N LYS A 77 13.87 -9.33 -6.90
CA LYS A 77 13.27 -8.37 -7.83
C LYS A 77 14.20 -7.22 -8.21
N LEU A 78 15.03 -6.74 -7.28
CA LEU A 78 16.06 -5.75 -7.62
C LEU A 78 17.14 -6.33 -8.57
N ASP A 79 17.45 -7.62 -8.46
CA ASP A 79 18.40 -8.30 -9.34
C ASP A 79 17.93 -8.35 -10.79
N GLU A 80 16.62 -8.30 -11.05
CA GLU A 80 16.05 -8.24 -12.39
C GLU A 80 16.37 -6.92 -13.12
N TYR A 81 16.51 -5.82 -12.37
CA TYR A 81 16.69 -4.47 -12.95
C TYR A 81 18.09 -3.91 -12.76
N VAL A 82 18.78 -4.31 -11.70
CA VAL A 82 20.08 -3.75 -11.31
C VAL A 82 21.13 -4.84 -11.33
N ILE A 83 22.11 -4.71 -12.20
CA ILE A 83 23.23 -5.65 -12.30
C ILE A 83 24.30 -5.30 -11.26
N GLY A 84 24.79 -6.30 -10.53
CA GLY A 84 25.78 -6.10 -9.48
C GLY A 84 25.23 -5.43 -8.22
N GLN A 85 26.09 -4.83 -7.41
CA GLN A 85 25.73 -4.13 -6.15
C GLN A 85 25.03 -5.04 -5.12
N ASP A 86 25.39 -6.31 -5.03
CA ASP A 86 24.69 -7.31 -4.23
C ASP A 86 24.59 -6.94 -2.75
N ASP A 87 25.65 -6.40 -2.17
CA ASP A 87 25.66 -6.03 -0.76
C ASP A 87 24.77 -4.81 -0.49
N ALA A 88 24.81 -3.82 -1.36
CA ALA A 88 23.92 -2.66 -1.27
C ALA A 88 22.43 -3.08 -1.37
N LYS A 89 22.10 -3.98 -2.29
CA LYS A 89 20.74 -4.51 -2.45
C LYS A 89 20.27 -5.27 -1.22
N LYS A 90 21.11 -6.10 -0.61
CA LYS A 90 20.79 -6.82 0.64
C LYS A 90 20.50 -5.85 1.78
N VAL A 91 21.39 -4.87 1.99
CA VAL A 91 21.22 -3.87 3.05
C VAL A 91 19.96 -3.06 2.86
N LEU A 92 19.70 -2.58 1.62
CA LEU A 92 18.50 -1.83 1.29
C LEU A 92 17.23 -2.67 1.49
N ALA A 93 17.22 -3.92 1.03
CA ALA A 93 16.08 -4.81 1.16
C ALA A 93 15.71 -5.05 2.64
N VAL A 94 16.70 -5.27 3.49
CA VAL A 94 16.48 -5.46 4.94
C VAL A 94 16.03 -4.17 5.61
N ALA A 95 16.68 -3.04 5.31
CA ALA A 95 16.36 -1.76 5.92
C ALA A 95 14.93 -1.31 5.59
N VAL A 96 14.54 -1.45 4.32
CA VAL A 96 13.21 -1.10 3.84
C VAL A 96 12.14 -2.05 4.40
N TYR A 97 12.42 -3.35 4.42
CA TYR A 97 11.51 -4.31 5.05
C TYR A 97 11.25 -3.96 6.52
N ASN A 98 12.29 -3.68 7.29
CA ASN A 98 12.16 -3.31 8.70
C ASN A 98 11.38 -2.00 8.88
N HIS A 99 11.60 -1.02 7.98
CA HIS A 99 10.88 0.25 8.01
C HIS A 99 9.37 0.05 7.78
N TYR A 100 8.97 -0.63 6.70
CA TYR A 100 7.56 -0.85 6.41
C TYR A 100 6.90 -1.80 7.40
N LYS A 101 7.60 -2.83 7.86
CA LYS A 101 7.09 -3.72 8.91
C LYS A 101 6.75 -2.94 10.18
N ARG A 102 7.58 -1.97 10.56
CA ARG A 102 7.31 -1.10 11.71
C ARG A 102 6.09 -0.21 11.50
N ILE A 103 5.96 0.41 10.30
CA ILE A 103 4.81 1.27 9.99
C ILE A 103 3.51 0.48 9.96
N MET A 104 3.54 -0.74 9.43
CA MET A 104 2.37 -1.62 9.32
C MET A 104 2.04 -2.34 10.64
N SER A 105 3.00 -2.45 11.56
CA SER A 105 2.79 -3.05 12.87
C SER A 105 2.11 -2.03 13.77
N GLN A 106 0.84 -2.25 14.07
CA GLN A 106 0.08 -1.47 15.09
C GLN A 106 0.34 -1.99 16.51
N ALA A 107 1.38 -2.79 16.72
CA ALA A 107 1.70 -3.32 18.03
C ALA A 107 2.16 -2.17 18.94
N ASP A 108 1.47 -2.03 20.06
CA ASP A 108 1.90 -1.20 21.19
C ASP A 108 3.17 -1.85 21.77
N LEU A 109 4.31 -1.44 21.26
CA LEU A 109 5.60 -1.92 21.73
C LEU A 109 6.07 -1.03 22.88
N ASP A 110 6.41 -1.63 24.01
CA ASP A 110 7.03 -0.94 25.16
C ASP A 110 8.37 -0.27 24.80
N VAL A 111 8.84 -0.42 23.57
CA VAL A 111 10.10 0.10 23.06
C VAL A 111 9.84 1.02 21.87
N GLU A 112 10.28 2.26 21.98
CA GLU A 112 10.24 3.22 20.88
C GLU A 112 11.29 2.87 19.82
N LEU A 113 10.85 2.40 18.65
CA LEU A 113 11.69 2.10 17.50
C LEU A 113 12.01 3.40 16.75
N GLN A 114 13.26 3.84 16.76
CA GLN A 114 13.69 5.04 16.05
C GLN A 114 13.57 4.88 14.54
N LYS A 115 13.19 5.97 13.87
CA LYS A 115 13.23 6.06 12.40
C LYS A 115 14.69 6.12 11.96
N SER A 116 15.05 5.37 10.93
CA SER A 116 16.38 5.39 10.34
C SER A 116 16.34 5.86 8.89
N ASN A 117 17.23 6.78 8.53
CA ASN A 117 17.49 7.16 7.16
C ASN A 117 18.64 6.30 6.62
N ILE A 118 18.66 6.12 5.29
CA ILE A 118 19.72 5.33 4.63
C ILE A 118 20.63 6.30 3.90
N LEU A 119 21.92 6.26 4.21
CA LEU A 119 22.95 7.01 3.48
C LEU A 119 23.58 6.11 2.42
N MET A 120 23.53 6.57 1.16
CA MET A 120 24.12 5.88 0.02
C MET A 120 25.38 6.61 -0.46
N LEU A 121 26.53 5.96 -0.33
CA LEU A 121 27.84 6.51 -0.75
C LEU A 121 28.35 5.76 -1.98
N GLY A 122 28.89 6.51 -2.93
CA GLY A 122 29.48 5.94 -4.15
C GLY A 122 29.71 7.01 -5.22
N PRO A 123 30.54 6.73 -6.22
CA PRO A 123 30.81 7.67 -7.31
C PRO A 123 29.54 7.93 -8.14
N THR A 124 29.56 9.05 -8.87
CA THR A 124 28.51 9.38 -9.86
C THR A 124 28.43 8.25 -10.88
N GLY A 125 27.20 7.88 -11.27
CA GLY A 125 26.95 6.78 -12.20
C GLY A 125 26.98 5.37 -11.58
N SER A 126 27.20 5.23 -10.27
CA SER A 126 27.14 3.92 -9.59
C SER A 126 25.73 3.34 -9.41
N GLY A 127 24.69 4.07 -9.84
CA GLY A 127 23.31 3.61 -9.82
C GLY A 127 22.54 3.88 -8.51
N LYS A 128 23.01 4.79 -7.64
CA LYS A 128 22.34 5.12 -6.37
C LYS A 128 20.87 5.51 -6.57
N THR A 129 20.62 6.51 -7.39
CA THR A 129 19.27 7.00 -7.71
C THR A 129 18.41 5.92 -8.37
N PHE A 130 19.01 5.15 -9.30
CA PHE A 130 18.33 4.08 -9.99
C PHE A 130 17.89 2.95 -9.05
N LEU A 131 18.72 2.60 -8.06
CA LEU A 131 18.39 1.65 -7.01
C LEU A 131 17.19 2.12 -6.18
N ALA A 132 17.20 3.39 -5.74
CA ALA A 132 16.13 3.97 -4.94
C ALA A 132 14.80 4.03 -5.73
N GLN A 133 14.84 4.41 -7.01
CA GLN A 133 13.66 4.43 -7.89
C GLN A 133 13.04 3.04 -8.08
N ASN A 134 13.87 2.04 -8.37
CA ASN A 134 13.38 0.68 -8.55
C ASN A 134 12.81 0.10 -7.25
N LEU A 135 13.40 0.45 -6.11
CA LEU A 135 12.87 0.06 -4.80
C LEU A 135 11.48 0.64 -4.55
N ALA A 136 11.28 1.93 -4.80
CA ALA A 136 9.96 2.58 -4.65
C ALA A 136 8.91 1.97 -5.60
N ARG A 137 9.31 1.69 -6.86
CA ARG A 137 8.44 1.03 -7.84
C ARG A 137 8.04 -0.37 -7.39
N LEU A 138 8.99 -1.13 -6.86
CA LEU A 138 8.78 -2.50 -6.38
C LEU A 138 7.81 -2.56 -5.20
N LEU A 139 7.88 -1.56 -4.32
CA LEU A 139 6.99 -1.42 -3.17
C LEU A 139 5.66 -0.75 -3.52
N ASN A 140 5.53 -0.27 -4.75
CA ASN A 140 4.38 0.50 -5.22
C ASN A 140 4.03 1.68 -4.29
N VAL A 141 5.07 2.49 -3.99
CA VAL A 141 4.95 3.69 -3.16
C VAL A 141 5.37 4.94 -3.93
N PRO A 142 4.84 6.13 -3.59
CA PRO A 142 5.25 7.39 -4.19
C PRO A 142 6.75 7.63 -4.02
N PHE A 143 7.37 8.24 -5.03
CA PHE A 143 8.80 8.53 -5.04
C PHE A 143 9.06 9.96 -5.44
N ALA A 144 9.80 10.69 -4.63
CA ALA A 144 10.23 12.05 -4.92
C ALA A 144 11.75 12.17 -4.88
N ILE A 145 12.30 12.97 -5.78
CA ILE A 145 13.72 13.32 -5.82
C ILE A 145 13.85 14.80 -5.47
N ALA A 146 14.74 15.09 -4.55
CA ALA A 146 15.15 16.45 -4.22
C ALA A 146 16.66 16.59 -4.36
N ASP A 147 17.11 17.77 -4.78
CA ASP A 147 18.52 18.13 -4.88
C ASP A 147 18.90 18.93 -3.63
N ALA A 148 19.86 18.41 -2.84
CA ALA A 148 20.28 19.06 -1.62
C ALA A 148 20.97 20.42 -1.86
N THR A 149 21.55 20.61 -3.05
CA THR A 149 22.25 21.86 -3.39
C THR A 149 21.29 23.04 -3.63
N THR A 150 20.05 22.75 -3.97
CA THR A 150 19.02 23.76 -4.21
C THR A 150 18.24 24.13 -2.95
N LEU A 151 18.41 23.36 -1.87
CA LEU A 151 17.69 23.56 -0.61
C LEU A 151 18.29 24.74 0.17
N THR A 152 17.43 25.66 0.55
CA THR A 152 17.81 26.82 1.38
C THR A 152 16.89 26.90 2.59
N GLU A 153 17.35 27.65 3.62
CA GLU A 153 16.49 27.99 4.75
C GLU A 153 15.33 28.90 4.27
N ALA A 154 14.18 28.76 4.90
CA ALA A 154 12.98 29.53 4.60
C ALA A 154 13.28 31.05 4.56
N GLY A 155 12.98 31.70 3.44
CA GLY A 155 13.19 33.11 3.22
C GLY A 155 14.46 33.49 2.43
N TYR A 156 15.28 32.53 2.02
CA TYR A 156 16.37 32.73 1.07
C TYR A 156 16.00 32.29 -0.35
N VAL A 157 16.77 32.74 -1.34
CA VAL A 157 16.54 32.34 -2.74
C VAL A 157 16.94 30.90 -2.94
N GLY A 158 15.95 30.00 -3.11
CA GLY A 158 16.14 28.56 -3.32
C GLY A 158 14.83 27.80 -3.12
N GLU A 159 14.89 26.47 -3.19
CA GLU A 159 13.73 25.63 -2.86
C GLU A 159 13.63 25.44 -1.33
N ASP A 160 12.47 25.72 -0.77
CA ASP A 160 12.19 25.44 0.65
C ASP A 160 12.06 23.94 0.89
N VAL A 161 12.45 23.51 2.09
CA VAL A 161 12.37 22.08 2.50
C VAL A 161 10.94 21.55 2.37
N GLU A 162 9.94 22.39 2.55
CA GLU A 162 8.51 22.06 2.36
C GLU A 162 8.19 21.62 0.93
N ASN A 163 8.93 22.13 -0.06
CA ASN A 163 8.75 21.74 -1.45
C ASN A 163 9.07 20.26 -1.71
N ILE A 164 9.91 19.65 -0.91
CA ILE A 164 10.20 18.20 -0.98
C ILE A 164 8.93 17.40 -0.67
N LEU A 165 8.22 17.79 0.39
CA LEU A 165 6.96 17.15 0.75
C LEU A 165 5.88 17.38 -0.31
N LEU A 166 5.83 18.57 -0.90
CA LEU A 166 4.92 18.86 -1.99
C LEU A 166 5.20 17.98 -3.22
N LYS A 167 6.48 17.79 -3.59
CA LYS A 167 6.87 16.85 -4.66
C LYS A 167 6.41 15.42 -4.38
N LEU A 168 6.50 14.97 -3.12
CA LEU A 168 6.03 13.64 -2.72
C LEU A 168 4.51 13.52 -2.81
N ILE A 169 3.78 14.55 -2.35
CA ILE A 169 2.31 14.58 -2.43
C ILE A 169 1.86 14.61 -3.91
N GLN A 170 2.55 15.33 -4.77
CA GLN A 170 2.29 15.32 -6.22
C GLN A 170 2.54 13.94 -6.83
N ALA A 171 3.62 13.26 -6.43
CA ALA A 171 3.92 11.89 -6.87
C ALA A 171 2.88 10.87 -6.36
N ALA A 172 2.12 11.21 -5.35
CA ALA A 172 1.01 10.42 -4.81
C ALA A 172 -0.36 10.81 -5.39
N ASP A 173 -0.40 11.62 -6.46
CA ASP A 173 -1.64 12.16 -7.04
C ASP A 173 -2.49 12.95 -6.02
N TYR A 174 -1.82 13.71 -5.14
CA TYR A 174 -2.41 14.48 -4.03
C TYR A 174 -3.13 13.65 -2.97
N ASP A 175 -2.91 12.34 -2.95
CA ASP A 175 -3.38 11.44 -1.90
C ASP A 175 -2.39 11.47 -0.71
N VAL A 176 -2.77 12.17 0.37
CA VAL A 176 -1.92 12.33 1.55
C VAL A 176 -1.71 11.01 2.29
N GLU A 177 -2.71 10.15 2.35
CA GLU A 177 -2.60 8.83 3.00
C GLU A 177 -1.58 7.96 2.26
N LYS A 178 -1.59 7.99 0.94
CA LYS A 178 -0.63 7.28 0.10
C LYS A 178 0.77 7.90 0.20
N ALA A 179 0.86 9.25 0.26
CA ALA A 179 2.12 9.97 0.39
C ALA A 179 2.88 9.62 1.69
N GLN A 180 2.19 9.30 2.78
CA GLN A 180 2.80 8.92 4.06
C GLN A 180 3.71 7.68 3.97
N TYR A 181 3.49 6.83 2.98
CA TYR A 181 4.31 5.64 2.72
C TYR A 181 5.39 5.87 1.66
N GLY A 182 5.51 7.09 1.15
CA GLY A 182 6.43 7.41 0.08
C GLY A 182 7.90 7.42 0.47
N ILE A 183 8.76 7.38 -0.53
CA ILE A 183 10.21 7.45 -0.40
C ILE A 183 10.69 8.78 -0.97
N ILE A 184 11.48 9.51 -0.20
CA ILE A 184 12.19 10.71 -0.65
C ILE A 184 13.66 10.34 -0.82
N TYR A 185 14.19 10.59 -2.00
CA TYR A 185 15.60 10.49 -2.31
C TYR A 185 16.18 11.90 -2.41
N ILE A 186 17.14 12.19 -1.55
CA ILE A 186 17.85 13.48 -1.58
C ILE A 186 19.19 13.23 -2.27
N ASP A 187 19.35 13.81 -3.47
CA ASP A 187 20.61 13.78 -4.22
C ASP A 187 21.51 14.93 -3.80
N GLU A 188 22.78 14.85 -4.16
CA GLU A 188 23.87 15.75 -3.71
C GLU A 188 23.50 17.21 -3.61
#